data_8206a50df6dcb459ad999ad6cf399c44
#
_entry.id   8206a50df6dcb459ad999ad6cf399c44
#
_cell.length_a   1.000
_cell.length_b   1.000
_cell.length_c   1.000
_cell.angle_alpha   90.00
_cell.angle_beta   90.00
_cell.angle_gamma   90.00
#
_symmetry.space_group_name_H-M   'P 1'
#
loop_
_entity.id
_entity.type
_entity.pdbx_description
1 polymer ?
#
loop_
_entity_poly.entity_id
_entity_poly.type
_entity_poly.pdbx_seq_one_letter_code
_entity_poly.pdbx_strand_id
1 'polypeptide(L)'
;TDNQTDGMGDDIPAGEINRAPRAGMFFGYPWKQGRTRITEFGYDKDPLPPNITDPQVYMDAHAADLGLAFYTGKAFPAKYQGGLFSAQHGSWNRTKPIGARIMFTSLKSDGTADKTEVFADGWLDSETGLYRGRPVDVAMMKDGSMLISDDFAGALYRVTYSGDAGKK
;
A
#
# COMPACT_ATOMS: atom_id res chain seq x y z
N THR A 1 -5.83 3.47 2.38
CA THR A 1 -4.41 3.52 2.76
C THR A 1 -4.18 4.64 3.75
N ASP A 2 -3.23 4.45 4.63
CA ASP A 2 -2.83 5.45 5.61
C ASP A 2 -1.30 5.45 5.72
N ASN A 3 -0.69 6.59 5.31
CA ASN A 3 0.75 6.81 5.43
C ASN A 3 1.02 7.59 6.72
N GLN A 4 1.95 7.10 7.51
CA GLN A 4 2.10 7.49 8.91
C GLN A 4 3.17 8.59 9.11
N THR A 5 3.30 9.06 10.37
CA THR A 5 4.25 10.11 10.79
C THR A 5 5.70 9.76 10.43
N ASP A 6 6.44 10.76 9.96
CA ASP A 6 7.85 10.67 9.63
C ASP A 6 8.77 10.85 10.86
N GLY A 7 10.06 10.53 10.68
CA GLY A 7 11.09 10.86 11.65
C GLY A 7 11.19 9.95 12.88
N MET A 8 10.52 8.81 12.89
CA MET A 8 10.55 7.86 13.99
C MET A 8 11.53 6.68 13.77
N GLY A 9 12.48 6.82 12.86
CA GLY A 9 13.41 5.76 12.45
C GLY A 9 12.91 4.99 11.23
N ASP A 10 13.64 3.92 10.86
CA ASP A 10 13.35 3.19 9.62
C ASP A 10 12.11 2.29 9.69
N ASP A 11 11.84 1.70 10.85
CA ASP A 11 10.91 0.56 10.94
C ASP A 11 9.56 0.90 11.56
N ILE A 12 9.36 2.14 12.03
CA ILE A 12 8.12 2.60 12.64
C ILE A 12 7.77 4.04 12.24
N PRO A 13 6.46 4.37 12.23
CA PRO A 13 5.31 3.48 12.31
C PRO A 13 5.04 2.78 10.97
N ALA A 14 4.44 1.60 11.03
CA ALA A 14 4.00 0.89 9.83
C ALA A 14 2.90 1.65 9.09
N GLY A 15 2.93 1.67 7.76
CA GLY A 15 1.79 2.07 6.94
C GLY A 15 0.61 1.12 7.09
N GLU A 16 -0.57 1.51 6.64
CA GLU A 16 -1.80 0.75 6.86
C GLU A 16 -2.70 0.67 5.64
N ILE A 17 -3.36 -0.48 5.49
CA ILE A 17 -4.59 -0.60 4.71
C ILE A 17 -5.74 -0.82 5.69
N ASN A 18 -6.65 0.13 5.75
CA ASN A 18 -7.79 0.13 6.64
C ASN A 18 -9.08 -0.30 5.90
N ARG A 19 -9.94 -1.04 6.59
CA ARG A 19 -11.27 -1.40 6.11
C ARG A 19 -12.33 -0.85 7.04
N ALA A 20 -13.21 -0.02 6.50
CA ALA A 20 -14.31 0.61 7.23
C ALA A 20 -15.68 0.09 6.75
N PRO A 21 -16.13 -1.12 7.15
CA PRO A 21 -17.41 -1.70 6.71
C PRO A 21 -18.64 -0.99 7.27
N ARG A 22 -18.47 -0.08 8.21
CA ARG A 22 -19.54 0.71 8.82
C ARG A 22 -19.04 2.09 9.22
N ALA A 23 -19.94 3.05 9.37
CA ALA A 23 -19.62 4.40 9.86
C ALA A 23 -19.16 4.37 11.34
N GLY A 24 -18.41 5.39 11.74
CA GLY A 24 -17.97 5.61 13.12
C GLY A 24 -16.83 4.71 13.59
N MET A 25 -16.15 4.01 12.69
CA MET A 25 -14.94 3.27 13.01
C MET A 25 -13.77 4.22 13.23
N PHE A 26 -12.89 3.88 14.19
CA PHE A 26 -11.76 4.68 14.58
C PHE A 26 -10.47 3.85 14.51
N PHE A 27 -9.44 4.37 13.80
CA PHE A 27 -8.22 3.64 13.50
C PHE A 27 -6.99 4.10 14.31
N GLY A 28 -7.17 5.00 15.28
CA GLY A 28 -6.20 5.23 16.34
C GLY A 28 -5.51 6.59 16.39
N TYR A 29 -5.41 7.31 15.28
CA TYR A 29 -4.76 8.63 15.31
C TYR A 29 -5.57 9.63 16.18
N PRO A 30 -4.94 10.45 17.07
CA PRO A 30 -3.49 10.66 17.22
C PRO A 30 -2.80 9.78 18.27
N TRP A 31 -3.48 8.84 18.92
CA TRP A 31 -2.88 8.05 20.01
C TRP A 31 -2.02 6.89 19.52
N LYS A 32 -2.38 6.33 18.36
CA LYS A 32 -1.74 5.14 17.78
C LYS A 32 -1.64 5.27 16.27
N GLN A 33 -0.51 4.85 15.71
CA GLN A 33 -0.27 4.69 14.29
C GLN A 33 0.35 3.32 14.05
N GLY A 34 -0.24 2.51 13.19
CA GLY A 34 0.16 1.13 13.07
C GLY A 34 0.09 0.41 14.41
N ARG A 35 1.20 -0.18 14.81
CA ARG A 35 1.38 -0.81 16.13
C ARG A 35 2.03 0.10 17.15
N THR A 36 2.35 1.33 16.76
CA THR A 36 3.17 2.26 17.56
C THR A 36 2.30 3.25 18.30
N ARG A 37 2.56 3.43 19.61
CA ARG A 37 2.04 4.56 20.38
C ARG A 37 2.71 5.83 19.90
N ILE A 38 1.92 6.88 19.73
CA ILE A 38 2.45 8.20 19.36
C ILE A 38 2.90 8.89 20.64
N THR A 39 4.18 9.25 20.69
CA THR A 39 4.78 9.98 21.81
C THR A 39 4.81 11.50 21.59
N GLU A 40 4.73 11.91 20.33
CA GLU A 40 4.59 13.32 19.97
C GLU A 40 3.35 13.93 20.62
N PHE A 41 3.44 15.19 20.98
CA PHE A 41 2.35 15.94 21.60
C PHE A 41 1.84 15.41 22.95
N GLY A 42 2.50 14.40 23.53
CA GLY A 42 2.15 13.84 24.84
C GLY A 42 0.98 12.87 24.83
N TYR A 43 0.51 12.40 23.69
CA TYR A 43 -0.60 11.42 23.58
C TYR A 43 -0.27 10.04 24.18
N ASP A 44 1.01 9.74 24.37
CA ASP A 44 1.45 8.53 25.06
C ASP A 44 1.06 8.50 26.56
N LYS A 45 0.76 9.66 27.14
CA LYS A 45 0.32 9.81 28.53
C LYS A 45 -1.19 9.59 28.69
N ASP A 46 -1.95 9.72 27.63
CA ASP A 46 -3.39 9.51 27.63
C ASP A 46 -3.73 8.01 27.60
N PRO A 47 -4.83 7.59 28.24
CA PRO A 47 -5.34 6.24 28.02
C PRO A 47 -5.74 6.05 26.55
N LEU A 48 -5.48 4.86 26.01
CA LEU A 48 -5.96 4.53 24.65
C LEU A 48 -7.49 4.54 24.62
N PRO A 49 -8.10 5.17 23.62
CA PRO A 49 -9.52 4.99 23.37
C PRO A 49 -9.90 3.51 23.23
N PRO A 50 -11.02 3.05 23.82
CA PRO A 50 -11.33 1.62 23.93
C PRO A 50 -11.77 0.95 22.64
N ASN A 51 -12.06 1.73 21.59
CA ASN A 51 -12.66 1.25 20.34
C ASN A 51 -11.76 1.45 19.12
N ILE A 52 -10.44 1.44 19.32
CA ILE A 52 -9.50 1.48 18.19
C ILE A 52 -9.64 0.20 17.37
N THR A 53 -9.83 0.36 16.08
CA THR A 53 -9.85 -0.74 15.11
C THR A 53 -8.46 -0.92 14.52
N ASP A 54 -7.94 -2.13 14.57
CA ASP A 54 -6.67 -2.45 13.91
C ASP A 54 -6.83 -2.47 12.38
N PRO A 55 -5.80 -2.09 11.62
CA PRO A 55 -5.81 -2.18 10.17
C PRO A 55 -5.93 -3.62 9.67
N GLN A 56 -6.36 -3.80 8.43
CA GLN A 56 -6.37 -5.10 7.79
C GLN A 56 -4.97 -5.56 7.39
N VAL A 57 -4.11 -4.62 7.01
CA VAL A 57 -2.71 -4.89 6.63
C VAL A 57 -1.83 -3.83 7.26
N TYR A 58 -0.74 -4.28 7.85
CA TYR A 58 0.40 -3.43 8.18
C TYR A 58 1.40 -3.48 7.04
N MET A 59 1.69 -2.32 6.48
CA MET A 59 2.63 -2.15 5.39
C MET A 59 4.00 -1.72 5.91
N ASP A 60 5.01 -1.78 5.06
CA ASP A 60 6.36 -1.33 5.46
C ASP A 60 6.34 0.16 5.85
N ALA A 61 7.01 0.47 6.95
CA ALA A 61 7.11 1.84 7.45
C ALA A 61 7.72 2.77 6.39
N HIS A 62 7.09 3.93 6.20
CA HIS A 62 7.54 4.98 5.28
C HIS A 62 7.53 4.59 3.79
N ALA A 63 6.94 3.45 3.42
CA ALA A 63 6.82 3.08 2.02
C ALA A 63 5.88 4.01 1.23
N ALA A 64 5.13 4.86 1.92
CA ALA A 64 4.18 5.82 1.40
C ALA A 64 3.07 5.14 0.57
N ASP A 65 2.21 4.41 1.26
CA ASP A 65 1.03 3.77 0.67
C ASP A 65 0.04 4.85 0.25
N LEU A 66 -0.24 4.96 -1.05
CA LEU A 66 -1.09 5.99 -1.65
C LEU A 66 -2.35 5.37 -2.27
N GLY A 67 -2.55 5.54 -3.58
CA GLY A 67 -3.75 5.09 -4.27
C GLY A 67 -3.94 3.57 -4.23
N LEU A 68 -5.20 3.16 -4.22
CA LEU A 68 -5.59 1.74 -4.25
C LEU A 68 -6.85 1.50 -5.07
N ALA A 69 -6.97 0.31 -5.66
CA ALA A 69 -8.17 -0.11 -6.36
C ALA A 69 -8.41 -1.62 -6.26
N PHE A 70 -9.67 -2.02 -6.15
CA PHE A 70 -10.05 -3.43 -6.29
C PHE A 70 -9.95 -3.86 -7.74
N TYR A 71 -9.43 -5.07 -7.97
CA TYR A 71 -9.42 -5.64 -9.30
C TYR A 71 -10.79 -6.17 -9.69
N THR A 72 -11.48 -5.45 -10.54
CA THR A 72 -12.82 -5.79 -11.05
C THR A 72 -12.79 -6.33 -12.48
N GLY A 73 -11.60 -6.36 -13.11
CA GLY A 73 -11.38 -6.89 -14.44
C GLY A 73 -11.39 -8.43 -14.49
N LYS A 74 -11.33 -8.98 -15.70
CA LYS A 74 -11.25 -10.43 -15.94
C LYS A 74 -10.02 -10.83 -16.74
N ALA A 75 -9.16 -9.88 -17.09
CA ALA A 75 -7.99 -10.14 -17.94
C ALA A 75 -6.84 -10.81 -17.17
N PHE A 76 -6.64 -10.47 -15.88
CA PHE A 76 -5.59 -11.06 -15.07
C PHE A 76 -6.01 -12.44 -14.52
N PRO A 77 -5.04 -13.31 -14.18
CA PRO A 77 -5.29 -14.62 -13.58
C PRO A 77 -6.25 -14.60 -12.40
N ALA A 78 -6.92 -15.73 -12.18
CA ALA A 78 -7.96 -15.88 -11.14
C ALA A 78 -7.51 -15.45 -9.74
N LYS A 79 -6.21 -15.62 -9.40
CA LYS A 79 -5.68 -15.23 -8.08
C LYS A 79 -5.81 -13.73 -7.79
N TYR A 80 -5.97 -12.88 -8.81
CA TYR A 80 -6.12 -11.44 -8.67
C TYR A 80 -7.58 -10.97 -8.58
N GLN A 81 -8.52 -11.85 -8.93
CA GLN A 81 -9.94 -11.49 -8.99
C GLN A 81 -10.47 -11.07 -7.60
N GLY A 82 -11.06 -9.87 -7.55
CA GLY A 82 -11.62 -9.31 -6.32
C GLY A 82 -10.59 -8.86 -5.28
N GLY A 83 -9.29 -9.03 -5.54
CA GLY A 83 -8.23 -8.54 -4.68
C GLY A 83 -7.98 -7.03 -4.84
N LEU A 84 -7.08 -6.50 -4.03
CA LEU A 84 -6.76 -5.09 -3.91
C LEU A 84 -5.33 -4.83 -4.41
N PHE A 85 -5.17 -3.91 -5.35
CA PHE A 85 -3.87 -3.34 -5.71
C PHE A 85 -3.68 -2.00 -4.99
N SER A 86 -2.47 -1.76 -4.48
CA SER A 86 -2.09 -0.48 -3.88
C SER A 86 -0.71 -0.03 -4.34
N ALA A 87 -0.54 1.29 -4.52
CA ALA A 87 0.72 1.89 -4.91
C ALA A 87 1.50 2.33 -3.67
N GLN A 88 2.76 1.92 -3.59
CA GLN A 88 3.75 2.45 -2.66
C GLN A 88 4.65 3.46 -3.39
N HIS A 89 4.56 4.72 -3.00
CA HIS A 89 5.30 5.81 -3.63
C HIS A 89 6.81 5.75 -3.34
N GLY A 90 7.18 5.19 -2.20
CA GLY A 90 8.56 5.06 -1.75
C GLY A 90 8.96 6.07 -0.68
N SER A 91 9.93 5.68 0.13
CA SER A 91 10.41 6.46 1.28
C SER A 91 11.31 7.63 0.86
N TRP A 92 11.40 8.62 1.74
CA TRP A 92 12.39 9.70 1.66
C TRP A 92 13.23 9.83 2.95
N ASN A 93 12.74 9.29 4.05
CA ASN A 93 13.24 9.48 5.41
C ASN A 93 13.80 8.18 6.03
N ARG A 94 14.14 7.18 5.22
CA ARG A 94 14.79 5.95 5.66
C ARG A 94 16.28 5.95 5.33
N THR A 95 17.08 5.32 6.18
CA THR A 95 18.50 5.07 5.91
C THR A 95 18.66 4.20 4.66
N LYS A 96 17.81 3.16 4.52
CA LYS A 96 17.71 2.33 3.33
C LYS A 96 16.36 2.57 2.66
N PRO A 97 16.33 3.12 1.45
CA PRO A 97 15.09 3.37 0.71
C PRO A 97 14.25 2.12 0.53
N ILE A 98 12.92 2.27 0.53
CA ILE A 98 11.95 1.19 0.34
C ILE A 98 10.74 1.71 -0.45
N GLY A 99 9.90 0.79 -0.93
CA GLY A 99 8.70 1.13 -1.69
C GLY A 99 8.99 1.32 -3.19
N ALA A 100 8.36 2.28 -3.81
CA ALA A 100 8.30 2.47 -5.27
C ALA A 100 7.92 1.16 -5.97
N ARG A 101 6.74 0.65 -5.64
CA ARG A 101 6.24 -0.64 -6.13
C ARG A 101 4.71 -0.71 -6.04
N ILE A 102 4.14 -1.69 -6.69
CA ILE A 102 2.72 -2.03 -6.57
C ILE A 102 2.60 -3.28 -5.72
N MET A 103 1.75 -3.19 -4.71
CA MET A 103 1.39 -4.30 -3.84
C MET A 103 0.08 -4.92 -4.29
N PHE A 104 -0.09 -6.21 -4.02
CA PHE A 104 -1.35 -6.93 -4.19
C PHE A 104 -1.75 -7.57 -2.86
N THR A 105 -2.99 -7.34 -2.44
CA THR A 105 -3.59 -7.97 -1.26
C THR A 105 -4.76 -8.85 -1.70
N SER A 106 -4.64 -10.15 -1.50
CA SER A 106 -5.78 -11.07 -1.67
C SER A 106 -6.77 -10.91 -0.52
N LEU A 107 -8.05 -11.14 -0.82
CA LEU A 107 -9.12 -11.02 0.16
C LEU A 107 -9.81 -12.37 0.37
N LYS A 108 -10.23 -12.62 1.61
CA LYS A 108 -11.10 -13.72 1.98
C LYS A 108 -12.54 -13.44 1.53
N SER A 109 -13.40 -14.47 1.58
CA SER A 109 -14.80 -14.36 1.20
C SER A 109 -15.60 -13.34 2.02
N ASP A 110 -15.18 -13.06 3.25
CA ASP A 110 -15.78 -12.03 4.13
C ASP A 110 -15.24 -10.60 3.85
N GLY A 111 -14.33 -10.47 2.87
CA GLY A 111 -13.71 -9.22 2.46
C GLY A 111 -12.60 -8.73 3.41
N THR A 112 -12.13 -9.56 4.33
CA THR A 112 -10.92 -9.28 5.10
C THR A 112 -9.66 -9.63 4.30
N ALA A 113 -8.55 -8.97 4.62
CA ALA A 113 -7.27 -9.25 3.98
C ALA A 113 -6.79 -10.67 4.32
N ASP A 114 -6.19 -11.34 3.34
CA ASP A 114 -5.60 -12.67 3.49
C ASP A 114 -4.08 -12.58 3.41
N LYS A 115 -3.54 -12.29 2.23
CA LYS A 115 -2.09 -12.19 1.98
C LYS A 115 -1.78 -10.94 1.19
N THR A 116 -0.68 -10.26 1.57
CA THR A 116 -0.13 -9.13 0.80
C THR A 116 1.23 -9.52 0.23
N GLU A 117 1.44 -9.23 -1.05
CA GLU A 117 2.68 -9.52 -1.77
C GLU A 117 3.03 -8.40 -2.76
N VAL A 118 4.30 -8.31 -3.16
CA VAL A 118 4.71 -7.41 -4.24
C VAL A 118 4.14 -7.93 -5.56
N PHE A 119 3.44 -7.08 -6.29
CA PHE A 119 2.92 -7.38 -7.62
C PHE A 119 3.88 -6.94 -8.71
N ALA A 120 4.37 -5.70 -8.61
CA ALA A 120 5.33 -5.14 -9.56
C ALA A 120 6.30 -4.20 -8.83
N ASP A 121 7.57 -4.26 -9.19
CA ASP A 121 8.65 -3.43 -8.68
C ASP A 121 9.60 -2.99 -9.81
N GLY A 122 10.78 -2.47 -9.43
CA GLY A 122 11.81 -2.03 -10.37
C GLY A 122 11.89 -0.51 -10.53
N TRP A 123 11.01 0.26 -9.89
CA TRP A 123 11.12 1.72 -9.83
C TRP A 123 12.17 2.21 -8.81
N LEU A 124 12.53 1.37 -7.84
CA LEU A 124 13.67 1.58 -6.94
C LEU A 124 14.84 0.68 -7.38
N ASP A 125 15.96 1.29 -7.67
CA ASP A 125 17.21 0.58 -7.88
C ASP A 125 17.79 0.16 -6.52
N SER A 126 17.76 -1.14 -6.21
CA SER A 126 18.16 -1.67 -4.91
C SER A 126 19.66 -1.58 -4.64
N GLU A 127 20.49 -1.43 -5.68
CA GLU A 127 21.95 -1.33 -5.54
C GLU A 127 22.37 0.10 -5.21
N THR A 128 21.77 1.07 -5.90
CA THR A 128 22.11 2.48 -5.75
C THR A 128 21.23 3.24 -4.77
N GLY A 129 20.04 2.71 -4.46
CA GLY A 129 19.02 3.39 -3.66
C GLY A 129 18.32 4.53 -4.39
N LEU A 130 18.49 4.66 -5.71
CA LEU A 130 17.90 5.73 -6.51
C LEU A 130 16.54 5.30 -7.07
N TYR A 131 15.59 6.22 -7.02
CA TYR A 131 14.29 6.04 -7.65
C TYR A 131 14.36 6.37 -9.15
N ARG A 132 13.82 5.48 -9.98
CA ARG A 132 13.62 5.66 -11.42
C ARG A 132 12.18 6.12 -11.74
N GLY A 133 11.29 5.92 -10.81
CA GLY A 133 9.90 6.32 -10.80
C GLY A 133 9.30 6.14 -9.42
N ARG A 134 8.11 6.68 -9.19
CA ARG A 134 7.40 6.61 -7.91
C ARG A 134 5.90 6.45 -8.16
N PRO A 135 5.37 5.22 -8.11
CA PRO A 135 3.95 4.97 -8.33
C PRO A 135 3.04 5.71 -7.34
N VAL A 136 1.96 6.31 -7.83
CA VAL A 136 1.04 7.11 -7.01
C VAL A 136 -0.32 6.42 -6.86
N ASP A 137 -0.89 5.94 -7.97
CA ASP A 137 -2.24 5.41 -7.98
C ASP A 137 -2.39 4.29 -9.01
N VAL A 138 -3.44 3.50 -8.86
CA VAL A 138 -3.81 2.42 -9.76
C VAL A 138 -5.28 2.55 -10.19
N ALA A 139 -5.56 2.30 -11.45
CA ALA A 139 -6.91 2.34 -12.00
C ALA A 139 -7.18 1.17 -12.92
N MET A 140 -8.39 0.60 -12.84
CA MET A 140 -8.80 -0.53 -13.67
C MET A 140 -9.47 -0.04 -14.95
N MET A 141 -8.98 -0.52 -16.09
CA MET A 141 -9.56 -0.23 -17.41
C MET A 141 -10.71 -1.19 -17.73
N LYS A 142 -11.60 -0.77 -18.64
CA LYS A 142 -12.76 -1.59 -19.05
C LYS A 142 -12.37 -2.93 -19.70
N ASP A 143 -11.19 -3.01 -20.29
CA ASP A 143 -10.66 -4.24 -20.90
C ASP A 143 -9.98 -5.17 -19.89
N GLY A 144 -9.97 -4.80 -18.61
CA GLY A 144 -9.34 -5.54 -17.53
C GLY A 144 -7.85 -5.27 -17.36
N SER A 145 -7.25 -4.40 -18.14
CA SER A 145 -5.89 -3.92 -17.90
C SER A 145 -5.87 -2.92 -16.72
N MET A 146 -4.68 -2.67 -16.18
CA MET A 146 -4.47 -1.72 -15.10
C MET A 146 -3.57 -0.58 -15.57
N LEU A 147 -3.91 0.66 -15.19
CA LEU A 147 -3.02 1.82 -15.30
C LEU A 147 -2.37 2.08 -13.94
N ILE A 148 -1.11 2.50 -13.98
CA ILE A 148 -0.34 2.97 -12.83
C ILE A 148 0.15 4.37 -13.17
N SER A 149 -0.17 5.35 -12.33
CA SER A 149 0.38 6.70 -12.45
C SER A 149 1.68 6.84 -11.68
N ASP A 150 2.59 7.66 -12.21
CA ASP A 150 3.93 7.92 -11.66
C ASP A 150 4.23 9.42 -11.84
N ASP A 151 4.29 10.15 -10.74
CA ASP A 151 4.52 11.59 -10.75
C ASP A 151 6.01 11.94 -10.87
N PHE A 152 6.89 11.06 -10.41
CA PHE A 152 8.33 11.28 -10.49
C PHE A 152 8.86 11.08 -11.91
N ALA A 153 8.44 10.02 -12.59
CA ALA A 153 8.80 9.77 -13.98
C ALA A 153 7.93 10.54 -14.98
N GLY A 154 6.82 11.15 -14.53
CA GLY A 154 5.84 11.80 -15.40
C GLY A 154 5.19 10.81 -16.36
N ALA A 155 4.90 9.60 -15.91
CA ALA A 155 4.49 8.48 -16.73
C ALA A 155 3.14 7.87 -16.32
N LEU A 156 2.48 7.23 -17.28
CA LEU A 156 1.39 6.31 -17.08
C LEU A 156 1.79 4.96 -17.64
N TYR A 157 1.88 3.96 -16.77
CA TYR A 157 2.15 2.57 -17.21
C TYR A 157 0.84 1.83 -17.39
N ARG A 158 0.78 0.99 -18.43
CA ARG A 158 -0.34 0.08 -18.63
C ARG A 158 0.13 -1.36 -18.47
N VAL A 159 -0.49 -2.07 -17.53
CA VAL A 159 -0.24 -3.47 -17.27
C VAL A 159 -1.32 -4.30 -17.93
N THR A 160 -0.91 -5.25 -18.78
CA THR A 160 -1.78 -6.21 -19.46
C THR A 160 -1.32 -7.63 -19.16
N TYR A 161 -2.21 -8.60 -19.32
CA TYR A 161 -1.87 -10.01 -19.21
C TYR A 161 -2.03 -10.69 -20.58
N SER A 162 -0.96 -11.30 -21.06
CA SER A 162 -0.93 -11.97 -22.37
C SER A 162 -1.14 -13.50 -22.31
N GLY A 163 -1.47 -14.03 -21.12
CA GLY A 163 -1.56 -15.47 -20.90
C GLY A 163 -0.18 -16.16 -20.93
N ASP A 164 -0.16 -17.47 -21.15
CA ASP A 164 1.08 -18.27 -21.26
C ASP A 164 1.81 -18.09 -22.61
N ALA A 165 1.42 -17.11 -23.43
CA ALA A 165 2.02 -16.85 -24.74
C ALA A 165 3.50 -16.41 -24.71
N GLY A 166 4.08 -16.23 -23.53
CA GLY A 166 5.47 -15.84 -23.30
C GLY A 166 6.47 -16.96 -23.01
N LYS A 167 6.03 -18.21 -22.95
CA LYS A 167 6.95 -19.36 -22.84
C LYS A 167 7.28 -19.89 -24.26
N LYS A 168 8.22 -19.24 -24.92
CA LYS A 168 8.99 -19.81 -26.04
C LYS A 168 10.46 -19.79 -25.70
#